data_37c282df1d027d1e59731db1c12101b1
#
_entry.id   37c282df1d027d1e59731db1c12101b1
#
_cell.length_a   1.000
_cell.length_b   1.000
_cell.length_c   1.000
_cell.angle_alpha   90.00
_cell.angle_beta   90.00
_cell.angle_gamma   90.00
#
_symmetry.space_group_name_H-M   'P 1'
#
loop_
_entity.id
_entity.type
_entity.pdbx_description
1 polymer ?
#
loop_
_entity_poly.entity_id
_entity_poly.type
_entity_poly.pdbx_seq_one_letter_code
_entity_poly.pdbx_strand_id
1 'polypeptide(L)'
;MKLDVLAIGAHPDDAELGCGGTLALLARGGRKVGLLHLTRGERGTRGTEEERRAEAEQAAVALGAEDLDFLDCGDGSLRNGPAEEDALIALLRQWRPELVLGPTPHDRHPDHARAHQLVEAACFYSGLTNRAPESGPPHRPAAVFSYMQHDLFAPSFIVDVTADWETKLASLRAYRSQLYQPDQKEDGNPLTKISTPEFWHAVEGRARHFGLLVGATFGEPFWSRRPLALADPMAILPGGVR
;
A
#
# COMPACT_ATOMS: atom_id res chain seq x y z
N MET A 1 -13.12 6.09 13.59
CA MET A 1 -13.48 4.68 13.21
C MET A 1 -12.27 3.80 13.53
N LYS A 2 -12.44 2.54 13.93
CA LYS A 2 -11.31 1.62 14.10
C LYS A 2 -11.12 0.82 12.82
N LEU A 3 -9.89 0.77 12.30
CA LEU A 3 -9.50 -0.10 11.19
C LEU A 3 -8.77 -1.35 11.72
N ASP A 4 -8.82 -2.46 10.99
CA ASP A 4 -7.98 -3.62 11.25
C ASP A 4 -6.64 -3.48 10.52
N VAL A 5 -6.69 -2.95 9.29
CA VAL A 5 -5.53 -2.81 8.38
C VAL A 5 -5.50 -1.42 7.78
N LEU A 6 -4.32 -0.81 7.76
CA LEU A 6 -4.05 0.44 7.06
C LEU A 6 -2.92 0.22 6.05
N ALA A 7 -3.20 0.42 4.77
CA ALA A 7 -2.18 0.46 3.75
C ALA A 7 -1.78 1.91 3.46
N ILE A 8 -0.47 2.16 3.41
CA ILE A 8 0.11 3.50 3.25
C ILE A 8 0.94 3.52 1.97
N GLY A 9 0.59 4.39 1.02
CA GLY A 9 1.37 4.69 -0.18
C GLY A 9 2.15 6.01 -0.04
N ALA A 10 3.29 6.14 -0.70
CA ALA A 10 3.94 7.44 -0.87
C ALA A 10 3.07 8.33 -1.75
N HIS A 11 2.53 7.77 -2.83
CA HIS A 11 1.66 8.42 -3.79
C HIS A 11 0.35 7.64 -3.98
N PRO A 12 -0.71 8.26 -4.51
CA PRO A 12 -1.90 7.55 -4.99
C PRO A 12 -1.50 6.54 -6.08
N ASP A 13 -1.87 5.28 -5.91
CA ASP A 13 -1.61 4.04 -6.68
C ASP A 13 -0.59 3.07 -6.06
N ASP A 14 0.31 3.51 -5.19
CA ASP A 14 1.40 2.68 -4.64
C ASP A 14 0.90 1.46 -3.85
N ALA A 15 -0.05 1.67 -2.93
CA ALA A 15 -0.59 0.60 -2.10
C ALA A 15 -1.36 -0.42 -2.94
N GLU A 16 -2.12 0.06 -3.92
CA GLU A 16 -2.88 -0.77 -4.85
C GLU A 16 -1.96 -1.62 -5.74
N LEU A 17 -0.86 -1.01 -6.24
CA LEU A 17 0.17 -1.72 -7.01
C LEU A 17 0.93 -2.75 -6.16
N GLY A 18 1.24 -2.39 -4.92
CA GLY A 18 2.05 -3.23 -4.03
C GLY A 18 1.28 -4.34 -3.36
N CYS A 19 0.07 -4.06 -2.86
CA CYS A 19 -0.70 -4.97 -2.00
C CYS A 19 -2.23 -4.95 -2.23
N GLY A 20 -2.72 -4.45 -3.36
CA GLY A 20 -4.15 -4.34 -3.65
C GLY A 20 -4.92 -5.67 -3.56
N GLY A 21 -4.31 -6.78 -4.00
CA GLY A 21 -4.92 -8.10 -3.87
C GLY A 21 -5.06 -8.55 -2.41
N THR A 22 -4.05 -8.27 -1.58
CA THR A 22 -4.09 -8.53 -0.14
C THR A 22 -5.16 -7.68 0.55
N LEU A 23 -5.31 -6.40 0.15
CA LEU A 23 -6.36 -5.53 0.70
C LEU A 23 -7.75 -6.05 0.34
N ALA A 24 -7.97 -6.43 -0.91
CA ALA A 24 -9.23 -7.01 -1.37
C ALA A 24 -9.56 -8.32 -0.63
N LEU A 25 -8.57 -9.20 -0.46
CA LEU A 25 -8.71 -10.44 0.32
C LEU A 25 -9.14 -10.17 1.76
N LEU A 26 -8.50 -9.20 2.42
CA LEU A 26 -8.80 -8.82 3.80
C LEU A 26 -10.19 -8.19 3.92
N ALA A 27 -10.55 -7.27 3.01
CA ALA A 27 -11.88 -6.65 2.99
C ALA A 27 -12.99 -7.68 2.74
N ARG A 28 -12.81 -8.59 1.76
CA ARG A 28 -13.72 -9.72 1.51
C ARG A 28 -13.86 -10.65 2.72
N GLY A 29 -12.79 -10.78 3.51
CA GLY A 29 -12.77 -11.52 4.76
C GLY A 29 -13.41 -10.79 5.95
N GLY A 30 -14.01 -9.61 5.72
CA GLY A 30 -14.70 -8.80 6.75
C GLY A 30 -13.77 -7.95 7.61
N ARG A 31 -12.50 -7.77 7.21
CA ARG A 31 -11.57 -6.84 7.87
C ARG A 31 -11.82 -5.40 7.40
N LYS A 32 -11.73 -4.47 8.33
CA LYS A 32 -11.82 -3.04 8.05
C LYS A 32 -10.51 -2.53 7.51
N VAL A 33 -10.48 -2.28 6.21
CA VAL A 33 -9.30 -1.83 5.48
C VAL A 33 -9.40 -0.33 5.25
N GLY A 34 -8.29 0.39 5.44
CA GLY A 34 -8.14 1.80 5.07
C GLY A 34 -6.93 2.02 4.18
N LEU A 35 -6.97 3.08 3.40
CA LEU A 35 -5.88 3.57 2.56
C LEU A 35 -5.43 4.95 3.03
N LEU A 36 -4.13 5.21 2.98
CA LEU A 36 -3.54 6.51 3.23
C LEU A 36 -2.46 6.79 2.19
N HIS A 37 -2.55 7.91 1.52
CA HIS A 37 -1.49 8.40 0.65
C HIS A 37 -0.75 9.55 1.33
N LEU A 38 0.59 9.46 1.41
CA LEU A 38 1.42 10.47 2.08
C LEU A 38 1.55 11.77 1.29
N THR A 39 1.21 11.73 -0.01
CA THR A 39 1.13 12.88 -0.90
C THR A 39 -0.15 12.82 -1.73
N ARG A 40 -0.46 13.86 -2.47
CA ARG A 40 -1.59 13.90 -3.40
C ARG A 40 -1.17 13.58 -4.84
N GLY A 41 0.13 13.28 -5.05
CA GLY A 41 0.68 13.11 -6.37
C GLY A 41 0.78 14.44 -7.16
N GLU A 42 0.86 15.55 -6.46
CA GLU A 42 0.75 16.91 -6.97
C GLU A 42 1.88 17.33 -7.93
N ARG A 43 2.97 16.54 -8.00
CA ARG A 43 4.06 16.73 -8.99
C ARG A 43 4.11 15.61 -10.04
N GLY A 44 3.06 14.81 -10.12
CA GLY A 44 2.95 13.78 -11.15
C GLY A 44 3.02 14.37 -12.56
N THR A 45 3.67 13.64 -13.48
CA THR A 45 3.75 14.04 -14.90
C THR A 45 2.38 14.00 -15.58
N ARG A 46 1.45 13.20 -15.07
CA ARG A 46 0.12 12.93 -15.64
C ARG A 46 -0.95 13.09 -14.57
N GLY A 47 -2.12 13.57 -15.03
CA GLY A 47 -3.26 13.85 -14.16
C GLY A 47 -3.08 15.07 -13.27
N THR A 48 -4.18 15.69 -12.90
CA THR A 48 -4.23 16.74 -11.87
C THR A 48 -4.37 16.13 -10.48
N GLU A 49 -4.17 16.92 -9.43
CA GLU A 49 -4.39 16.51 -8.05
C GLU A 49 -5.84 16.05 -7.83
N GLU A 50 -6.81 16.76 -8.40
CA GLU A 50 -8.24 16.43 -8.31
C GLU A 50 -8.57 15.13 -9.03
N GLU A 51 -8.01 14.92 -10.23
CA GLU A 51 -8.16 13.66 -10.97
C GLU A 51 -7.59 12.48 -10.18
N ARG A 52 -6.36 12.60 -9.69
CA ARG A 52 -5.71 11.54 -8.90
C ARG A 52 -6.45 11.23 -7.62
N ARG A 53 -7.03 12.24 -6.97
CA ARG A 53 -7.89 12.04 -5.80
C ARG A 53 -9.14 11.25 -6.15
N ALA A 54 -9.85 11.64 -7.22
CA ALA A 54 -11.05 10.93 -7.67
C ALA A 54 -10.75 9.48 -8.10
N GLU A 55 -9.60 9.25 -8.72
CA GLU A 55 -9.12 7.91 -9.09
C GLU A 55 -8.82 7.05 -7.85
N ALA A 56 -8.16 7.61 -6.83
CA ALA A 56 -7.90 6.94 -5.57
C ALA A 56 -9.19 6.59 -4.81
N GLU A 57 -10.19 7.48 -4.83
CA GLU A 57 -11.51 7.21 -4.25
C GLU A 57 -12.21 6.04 -4.96
N GLN A 58 -12.13 5.96 -6.29
CA GLN A 58 -12.67 4.84 -7.06
C GLN A 58 -11.89 3.53 -6.78
N ALA A 59 -10.56 3.61 -6.67
CA ALA A 59 -9.72 2.47 -6.34
C ALA A 59 -10.03 1.92 -4.94
N ALA A 60 -10.21 2.80 -3.95
CA ALA A 60 -10.61 2.44 -2.59
C ALA A 60 -11.97 1.71 -2.57
N VAL A 61 -12.96 2.21 -3.31
CA VAL A 61 -14.27 1.55 -3.47
C VAL A 61 -14.12 0.18 -4.10
N ALA A 62 -13.30 0.05 -5.15
CA ALA A 62 -13.07 -1.24 -5.83
C ALA A 62 -12.46 -2.28 -4.87
N LEU A 63 -11.55 -1.86 -3.98
CA LEU A 63 -10.91 -2.74 -2.99
C LEU A 63 -11.82 -3.05 -1.79
N GLY A 64 -12.93 -2.34 -1.62
CA GLY A 64 -13.78 -2.44 -0.44
C GLY A 64 -13.16 -1.78 0.80
N ALA A 65 -12.34 -0.75 0.62
CA ALA A 65 -11.80 0.03 1.72
C ALA A 65 -12.89 0.88 2.39
N GLU A 66 -12.85 0.95 3.73
CA GLU A 66 -13.82 1.71 4.53
C GLU A 66 -13.43 3.18 4.69
N ASP A 67 -12.15 3.51 4.51
CA ASP A 67 -11.63 4.87 4.65
C ASP A 67 -10.45 5.13 3.72
N LEU A 68 -10.31 6.38 3.30
CA LEU A 68 -9.21 6.88 2.48
C LEU A 68 -8.87 8.29 2.92
N ASP A 69 -7.59 8.58 3.14
CA ASP A 69 -7.12 9.92 3.45
C ASP A 69 -5.78 10.23 2.76
N PHE A 70 -5.40 11.52 2.79
CA PHE A 70 -4.19 12.03 2.16
C PHE A 70 -3.48 12.94 3.15
N LEU A 71 -2.16 12.81 3.22
CA LEU A 71 -1.28 13.80 3.86
C LEU A 71 -0.64 14.72 2.81
N ASP A 72 0.05 15.74 3.27
CA ASP A 72 0.82 16.67 2.44
C ASP A 72 2.30 16.59 2.83
N CYS A 73 2.91 15.43 2.60
CA CYS A 73 4.34 15.25 2.88
C CYS A 73 5.25 15.75 1.75
N GLY A 74 4.68 16.18 0.61
CA GLY A 74 5.37 16.75 -0.55
C GLY A 74 5.84 15.71 -1.56
N ASP A 75 5.15 15.64 -2.70
CA ASP A 75 5.48 14.76 -3.82
C ASP A 75 6.84 15.14 -4.45
N GLY A 76 7.64 14.13 -4.83
CA GLY A 76 8.98 14.30 -5.43
C GLY A 76 10.05 14.81 -4.45
N SER A 77 9.66 15.10 -3.21
CA SER A 77 10.55 15.54 -2.12
C SER A 77 9.96 15.21 -0.75
N LEU A 78 9.41 14.01 -0.62
CA LEU A 78 8.69 13.57 0.56
C LEU A 78 9.49 13.86 1.83
N ARG A 79 8.88 14.63 2.74
CA ARG A 79 9.46 14.96 4.02
C ARG A 79 9.09 13.87 5.04
N ASN A 80 10.03 13.52 5.89
CA ASN A 80 9.88 12.53 6.95
C ASN A 80 10.38 13.06 8.30
N GLY A 81 10.19 14.36 8.53
CA GLY A 81 10.56 15.04 9.76
C GLY A 81 9.49 14.94 10.85
N PRO A 82 9.73 15.61 12.00
CA PRO A 82 8.83 15.55 13.16
C PRO A 82 7.37 15.96 12.87
N ALA A 83 7.17 16.94 11.97
CA ALA A 83 5.83 17.41 11.64
C ALA A 83 5.02 16.34 10.85
N GLU A 84 5.67 15.67 9.89
CA GLU A 84 5.07 14.60 9.10
C GLU A 84 4.85 13.35 9.96
N GLU A 85 5.79 13.07 10.90
CA GLU A 85 5.60 11.99 11.88
C GLU A 85 4.37 12.28 12.76
N ASP A 86 4.22 13.48 13.28
CA ASP A 86 3.09 13.85 14.16
C ASP A 86 1.75 13.79 13.39
N ALA A 87 1.72 14.22 12.12
CA ALA A 87 0.54 14.09 11.28
C ALA A 87 0.13 12.62 11.07
N LEU A 88 1.10 11.75 10.78
CA LEU A 88 0.82 10.31 10.63
C LEU A 88 0.45 9.65 11.98
N ILE A 89 1.08 10.04 13.09
CA ILE A 89 0.73 9.59 14.44
C ILE A 89 -0.73 9.90 14.77
N ALA A 90 -1.21 11.09 14.40
CA ALA A 90 -2.60 11.47 14.63
C ALA A 90 -3.58 10.50 13.95
N LEU A 91 -3.35 10.17 12.68
CA LEU A 91 -4.17 9.20 11.95
C LEU A 91 -4.05 7.77 12.50
N LEU A 92 -2.84 7.33 12.86
CA LEU A 92 -2.64 6.02 13.48
C LEU A 92 -3.40 5.90 14.82
N ARG A 93 -3.46 6.96 15.61
CA ARG A 93 -4.23 6.98 16.87
C ARG A 93 -5.73 7.10 16.65
N GLN A 94 -6.15 7.81 15.61
CA GLN A 94 -7.55 7.94 15.23
C GLN A 94 -8.12 6.61 14.73
N TRP A 95 -7.42 5.95 13.80
CA TRP A 95 -7.87 4.73 13.14
C TRP A 95 -7.49 3.45 13.88
N ARG A 96 -6.44 3.49 14.69
CA ARG A 96 -5.98 2.38 15.54
C ARG A 96 -5.80 1.05 14.78
N PRO A 97 -5.10 1.01 13.63
CA PRO A 97 -4.90 -0.22 12.88
C PRO A 97 -4.06 -1.23 13.66
N GLU A 98 -4.39 -2.51 13.53
CA GLU A 98 -3.57 -3.58 14.09
C GLU A 98 -2.40 -3.93 13.17
N LEU A 99 -2.64 -3.86 11.85
CA LEU A 99 -1.64 -4.11 10.81
C LEU A 99 -1.46 -2.85 9.95
N VAL A 100 -0.20 -2.49 9.69
CA VAL A 100 0.17 -1.47 8.70
C VAL A 100 0.94 -2.13 7.57
N LEU A 101 0.55 -1.85 6.33
CA LEU A 101 1.27 -2.20 5.11
C LEU A 101 1.85 -0.93 4.51
N GLY A 102 3.15 -0.86 4.33
CA GLY A 102 3.84 0.34 3.86
C GLY A 102 4.84 0.07 2.74
N PRO A 103 5.45 1.13 2.17
CA PRO A 103 6.48 0.98 1.16
C PRO A 103 7.72 0.24 1.66
N THR A 104 8.53 -0.27 0.73
CA THR A 104 9.81 -0.93 1.03
C THR A 104 10.93 0.09 1.26
N PRO A 105 11.97 -0.24 2.08
CA PRO A 105 13.14 0.63 2.26
C PRO A 105 14.00 0.78 1.01
N HIS A 106 13.88 -0.15 0.05
CA HIS A 106 14.64 -0.18 -1.19
C HIS A 106 13.70 -0.22 -2.38
N ASP A 107 13.64 0.87 -3.11
CA ASP A 107 12.88 0.99 -4.35
C ASP A 107 13.53 2.05 -5.23
N ARG A 108 13.25 2.00 -6.54
CA ARG A 108 13.76 2.97 -7.52
C ARG A 108 13.32 4.41 -7.25
N HIS A 109 12.15 4.60 -6.59
CA HIS A 109 11.62 5.93 -6.32
C HIS A 109 12.13 6.45 -4.97
N PRO A 110 12.82 7.62 -4.91
CA PRO A 110 13.39 8.11 -3.66
C PRO A 110 12.36 8.34 -2.55
N ASP A 111 11.13 8.73 -2.91
CA ASP A 111 10.08 8.96 -1.92
C ASP A 111 9.59 7.66 -1.26
N HIS A 112 9.70 6.50 -1.91
CA HIS A 112 9.30 5.23 -1.29
C HIS A 112 10.20 4.89 -0.08
N ALA A 113 11.51 5.08 -0.19
CA ALA A 113 12.43 4.87 0.93
C ALA A 113 12.19 5.87 2.08
N ARG A 114 11.86 7.13 1.76
CA ARG A 114 11.50 8.14 2.77
C ARG A 114 10.16 7.84 3.44
N ALA A 115 9.18 7.41 2.65
CA ALA A 115 7.87 6.96 3.15
C ALA A 115 8.02 5.74 4.08
N HIS A 116 8.85 4.76 3.72
CA HIS A 116 9.17 3.65 4.61
C HIS A 116 9.69 4.13 5.97
N GLN A 117 10.68 5.05 5.97
CA GLN A 117 11.24 5.61 7.20
C GLN A 117 10.19 6.34 8.04
N LEU A 118 9.35 7.15 7.40
CA LEU A 118 8.25 7.87 8.05
C LEU A 118 7.25 6.90 8.69
N VAL A 119 6.83 5.87 7.96
CA VAL A 119 5.89 4.85 8.46
C VAL A 119 6.46 4.09 9.65
N GLU A 120 7.72 3.63 9.57
CA GLU A 120 8.38 2.93 10.68
C GLU A 120 8.48 3.81 11.93
N ALA A 121 8.92 5.07 11.76
CA ALA A 121 9.06 6.02 12.85
C ALA A 121 7.70 6.34 13.49
N ALA A 122 6.71 6.70 12.69
CA ALA A 122 5.38 7.06 13.19
C ALA A 122 4.69 5.87 13.88
N CYS A 123 4.77 4.65 13.33
CA CYS A 123 4.23 3.44 13.98
C CYS A 123 4.89 3.15 15.32
N PHE A 124 6.20 3.43 15.46
CA PHE A 124 6.87 3.30 16.75
C PHE A 124 6.43 4.39 17.73
N TYR A 125 6.47 5.65 17.30
CA TYR A 125 6.19 6.82 18.15
C TYR A 125 4.72 6.95 18.52
N SER A 126 3.79 6.46 17.70
CA SER A 126 2.35 6.48 18.02
C SER A 126 2.00 5.73 19.31
N GLY A 127 2.86 4.78 19.73
CA GLY A 127 2.75 4.08 21.01
C GLY A 127 3.34 4.81 22.21
N LEU A 128 3.99 5.98 22.03
CA LEU A 128 4.60 6.75 23.14
C LEU A 128 3.62 7.80 23.68
N THR A 129 3.37 7.77 24.99
CA THR A 129 2.41 8.68 25.65
C THR A 129 2.77 10.16 25.46
N ASN A 130 4.06 10.49 25.50
CA ASN A 130 4.53 11.87 25.48
C ASN A 130 4.89 12.38 24.08
N ARG A 131 4.66 11.60 23.01
CA ARG A 131 4.80 12.04 21.63
C ARG A 131 3.42 12.42 21.10
N ALA A 132 3.27 13.64 20.57
CA ALA A 132 2.00 14.19 20.06
C ALA A 132 0.81 13.89 21.01
N PRO A 133 0.84 14.30 22.30
CA PRO A 133 -0.19 13.92 23.28
C PRO A 133 -1.58 14.46 22.93
N GLU A 134 -1.64 15.55 22.17
CA GLU A 134 -2.88 16.18 21.67
C GLU A 134 -3.61 15.30 20.63
N SER A 135 -2.91 14.37 19.99
CA SER A 135 -3.47 13.46 18.98
C SER A 135 -4.22 12.26 19.57
N GLY A 136 -4.47 12.27 20.88
CA GLY A 136 -5.24 11.22 21.56
C GLY A 136 -4.39 10.12 22.20
N PRO A 137 -5.05 9.08 22.76
CA PRO A 137 -4.37 8.03 23.52
C PRO A 137 -3.41 7.22 22.65
N PRO A 138 -2.27 6.79 23.23
CA PRO A 138 -1.28 5.98 22.50
C PRO A 138 -1.89 4.76 21.84
N HIS A 139 -1.42 4.48 20.63
CA HIS A 139 -1.71 3.26 19.90
C HIS A 139 -0.49 2.86 19.07
N ARG A 140 -0.06 1.61 19.18
CA ARG A 140 1.00 1.04 18.35
C ARG A 140 0.44 -0.11 17.55
N PRO A 141 0.54 -0.09 16.21
CA PRO A 141 0.21 -1.26 15.40
C PRO A 141 0.99 -2.51 15.87
N ALA A 142 0.33 -3.65 15.84
CA ALA A 142 0.95 -4.92 16.25
C ALA A 142 2.02 -5.38 15.24
N ALA A 143 1.80 -5.08 13.96
CA ALA A 143 2.74 -5.42 12.89
C ALA A 143 2.82 -4.31 11.83
N VAL A 144 4.01 -4.17 11.24
CA VAL A 144 4.28 -3.33 10.06
C VAL A 144 5.00 -4.20 9.05
N PHE A 145 4.46 -4.33 7.84
CA PHE A 145 5.07 -5.05 6.74
C PHE A 145 5.25 -4.13 5.54
N SER A 146 6.31 -4.38 4.76
CA SER A 146 6.55 -3.62 3.53
C SER A 146 6.15 -4.44 2.31
N TYR A 147 5.33 -3.88 1.44
CA TYR A 147 4.97 -4.47 0.16
C TYR A 147 6.03 -4.19 -0.90
N MET A 148 6.11 -5.07 -1.90
CA MET A 148 7.00 -4.91 -3.06
C MET A 148 6.30 -4.12 -4.15
N GLN A 149 7.01 -3.14 -4.73
CA GLN A 149 6.45 -2.34 -5.81
C GLN A 149 7.28 -2.42 -7.10
N HIS A 150 8.44 -1.79 -7.19
CA HIS A 150 9.25 -1.76 -8.40
C HIS A 150 10.48 -2.67 -8.31
N ASP A 151 11.27 -2.52 -7.27
CA ASP A 151 12.49 -3.29 -7.08
C ASP A 151 12.21 -4.57 -6.32
N LEU A 152 12.84 -5.67 -6.75
CA LEU A 152 12.62 -6.99 -6.16
C LEU A 152 13.47 -7.16 -4.90
N PHE A 153 12.91 -7.81 -3.90
CA PHE A 153 13.61 -8.24 -2.69
C PHE A 153 13.26 -9.71 -2.35
N ALA A 154 14.04 -10.34 -1.47
CA ALA A 154 13.68 -11.63 -0.91
C ALA A 154 12.52 -11.46 0.09
N PRO A 155 11.34 -11.99 -0.17
CA PRO A 155 10.18 -11.78 0.70
C PRO A 155 10.31 -12.60 2.00
N SER A 156 9.76 -12.06 3.09
CA SER A 156 9.59 -12.78 4.35
C SER A 156 8.39 -13.74 4.29
N PHE A 157 7.37 -13.38 3.50
CA PHE A 157 6.20 -14.19 3.20
C PHE A 157 5.52 -13.67 1.93
N ILE A 158 4.62 -14.50 1.40
CA ILE A 158 3.84 -14.19 0.19
C ILE A 158 2.38 -14.49 0.52
N VAL A 159 1.49 -13.57 0.14
CA VAL A 159 0.04 -13.76 0.26
C VAL A 159 -0.50 -14.26 -1.08
N ASP A 160 -1.24 -15.38 -1.05
CA ASP A 160 -2.00 -15.86 -2.21
C ASP A 160 -3.20 -14.93 -2.44
N VAL A 161 -3.16 -14.22 -3.57
CA VAL A 161 -4.20 -13.27 -3.98
C VAL A 161 -4.93 -13.73 -5.24
N THR A 162 -4.84 -15.02 -5.57
CA THR A 162 -5.42 -15.59 -6.80
C THR A 162 -6.90 -15.28 -6.91
N ALA A 163 -7.67 -15.43 -5.83
CA ALA A 163 -9.11 -15.18 -5.83
C ALA A 163 -9.49 -13.69 -5.91
N ASP A 164 -8.58 -12.79 -5.56
CA ASP A 164 -8.81 -11.34 -5.46
C ASP A 164 -8.03 -10.56 -6.54
N TRP A 165 -7.39 -11.27 -7.48
CA TRP A 165 -6.57 -10.67 -8.54
C TRP A 165 -7.36 -9.70 -9.42
N GLU A 166 -8.57 -10.07 -9.85
CA GLU A 166 -9.41 -9.19 -10.66
C GLU A 166 -9.86 -7.94 -9.89
N THR A 167 -10.09 -8.05 -8.60
CA THR A 167 -10.41 -6.90 -7.73
C THR A 167 -9.22 -5.94 -7.66
N LYS A 168 -7.99 -6.46 -7.52
CA LYS A 168 -6.77 -5.65 -7.63
C LYS A 168 -6.69 -4.95 -8.98
N LEU A 169 -6.90 -5.67 -10.08
CA LEU A 169 -6.87 -5.07 -11.42
C LEU A 169 -7.94 -3.98 -11.58
N ALA A 170 -9.14 -4.17 -11.00
CA ALA A 170 -10.18 -3.17 -11.02
C ALA A 170 -9.75 -1.88 -10.29
N SER A 171 -9.10 -1.98 -9.13
CA SER A 171 -8.57 -0.81 -8.41
C SER A 171 -7.48 -0.09 -9.21
N LEU A 172 -6.59 -0.83 -9.87
CA LEU A 172 -5.55 -0.24 -10.71
C LEU A 172 -6.12 0.45 -11.95
N ARG A 173 -7.17 -0.11 -12.56
CA ARG A 173 -7.85 0.50 -13.72
C ARG A 173 -8.56 1.81 -13.37
N ALA A 174 -8.81 2.09 -12.10
CA ALA A 174 -9.34 3.38 -11.66
C ALA A 174 -8.33 4.53 -11.91
N TYR A 175 -7.03 4.26 -11.85
CA TYR A 175 -5.98 5.24 -12.09
C TYR A 175 -5.72 5.48 -13.58
N ARG A 176 -6.75 6.00 -14.28
CA ARG A 176 -6.71 6.21 -15.73
C ARG A 176 -5.68 7.23 -16.19
N SER A 177 -5.42 8.23 -15.37
CA SER A 177 -4.40 9.25 -15.66
C SER A 177 -2.98 8.69 -15.57
N GLN A 178 -2.74 7.69 -14.71
CA GLN A 178 -1.42 7.17 -14.39
C GLN A 178 -1.07 5.90 -15.18
N LEU A 179 -2.00 4.94 -15.22
CA LEU A 179 -1.75 3.60 -15.77
C LEU A 179 -2.30 3.49 -17.21
N TYR A 180 -1.61 2.73 -18.04
CA TYR A 180 -2.05 2.47 -19.41
C TYR A 180 -3.46 1.88 -19.45
N GLN A 181 -4.27 2.43 -20.35
CA GLN A 181 -5.63 1.97 -20.64
C GLN A 181 -5.74 1.63 -22.12
N PRO A 182 -6.15 0.41 -22.51
CA PRO A 182 -6.25 0.02 -23.92
C PRO A 182 -7.25 0.85 -24.74
N ASP A 183 -8.26 1.40 -24.07
CA ASP A 183 -9.33 2.22 -24.68
C ASP A 183 -9.05 3.73 -24.65
N GLN A 184 -7.97 4.17 -24.01
CA GLN A 184 -7.63 5.57 -23.88
C GLN A 184 -6.94 6.07 -25.15
N LYS A 185 -7.46 7.15 -25.72
CA LYS A 185 -6.80 7.86 -26.81
C LYS A 185 -5.54 8.56 -26.28
N GLU A 186 -4.56 8.75 -27.15
CA GLU A 186 -3.41 9.59 -26.84
C GLU A 186 -3.90 10.98 -26.40
N ASP A 187 -3.53 11.35 -25.18
CA ASP A 187 -3.93 12.62 -24.55
C ASP A 187 -2.87 13.72 -24.68
N GLY A 188 -1.79 13.43 -25.42
CA GLY A 188 -0.66 14.35 -25.62
C GLY A 188 0.27 14.49 -24.39
N ASN A 189 -0.02 13.83 -23.29
CA ASN A 189 0.84 13.84 -22.12
C ASN A 189 2.08 12.96 -22.31
N PRO A 190 3.24 13.32 -21.72
CA PRO A 190 4.43 12.48 -21.77
C PRO A 190 4.15 11.08 -21.20
N LEU A 191 4.73 10.04 -21.82
CA LEU A 191 4.68 8.70 -21.28
C LEU A 191 5.55 8.58 -20.04
N THR A 192 5.04 7.88 -19.04
CA THR A 192 5.79 7.48 -17.85
C THR A 192 6.04 5.97 -17.89
N LYS A 193 6.92 5.46 -17.02
CA LYS A 193 7.16 4.02 -16.93
C LYS A 193 5.89 3.21 -16.67
N ILE A 194 4.96 3.76 -15.88
CA ILE A 194 3.74 3.06 -15.48
C ILE A 194 2.58 3.23 -16.47
N SER A 195 2.67 4.19 -17.40
CA SER A 195 1.64 4.45 -18.40
C SER A 195 1.86 3.68 -19.70
N THR A 196 2.53 2.53 -19.67
CA THR A 196 2.81 1.68 -20.84
C THR A 196 2.19 0.30 -20.70
N PRO A 197 1.85 -0.39 -21.82
CA PRO A 197 1.36 -1.77 -21.78
C PRO A 197 2.33 -2.74 -21.08
N GLU A 198 3.65 -2.53 -21.27
CA GLU A 198 4.70 -3.37 -20.69
C GLU A 198 4.68 -3.34 -19.17
N PHE A 199 4.23 -2.23 -18.58
CA PHE A 199 4.10 -2.13 -17.14
C PHE A 199 3.02 -3.09 -16.59
N TRP A 200 1.88 -3.22 -17.29
CA TRP A 200 0.86 -4.21 -16.93
C TRP A 200 1.42 -5.63 -16.96
N HIS A 201 2.17 -5.97 -18.01
CA HIS A 201 2.83 -7.28 -18.10
C HIS A 201 3.84 -7.48 -16.95
N ALA A 202 4.54 -6.42 -16.52
CA ALA A 202 5.46 -6.49 -15.39
C ALA A 202 4.73 -6.71 -14.05
N VAL A 203 3.59 -6.04 -13.84
CA VAL A 203 2.74 -6.23 -12.65
C VAL A 203 2.23 -7.67 -12.57
N GLU A 204 1.66 -8.18 -13.66
CA GLU A 204 1.19 -9.56 -13.72
C GLU A 204 2.33 -10.58 -13.61
N GLY A 205 3.43 -10.37 -14.34
CA GLY A 205 4.61 -11.25 -14.30
C GLY A 205 5.20 -11.38 -12.90
N ARG A 206 5.28 -10.28 -12.16
CA ARG A 206 5.71 -10.28 -10.76
C ARG A 206 4.76 -11.11 -9.89
N ALA A 207 3.46 -10.88 -9.99
CA ALA A 207 2.47 -11.61 -9.19
C ALA A 207 2.49 -13.12 -9.50
N ARG A 208 2.63 -13.52 -10.77
CA ARG A 208 2.79 -14.91 -11.18
C ARG A 208 4.08 -15.53 -10.65
N HIS A 209 5.20 -14.80 -10.72
CA HIS A 209 6.47 -15.27 -10.19
C HIS A 209 6.37 -15.61 -8.69
N PHE A 210 5.84 -14.69 -7.88
CA PHE A 210 5.70 -14.93 -6.46
C PHE A 210 4.59 -15.93 -6.11
N GLY A 211 3.51 -15.99 -6.90
CA GLY A 211 2.49 -17.03 -6.76
C GLY A 211 3.07 -18.44 -6.97
N LEU A 212 3.91 -18.61 -8.00
CA LEU A 212 4.57 -19.89 -8.28
C LEU A 212 5.37 -20.41 -7.07
N LEU A 213 6.04 -19.52 -6.32
CA LEU A 213 6.86 -19.91 -5.15
C LEU A 213 6.04 -20.52 -4.01
N VAL A 214 4.74 -20.23 -3.95
CA VAL A 214 3.83 -20.72 -2.89
C VAL A 214 2.71 -21.63 -3.41
N GLY A 215 2.78 -22.04 -4.70
CA GLY A 215 1.78 -22.90 -5.31
C GLY A 215 0.45 -22.21 -5.64
N ALA A 216 0.46 -20.89 -5.78
CA ALA A 216 -0.67 -20.05 -6.16
C ALA A 216 -0.51 -19.52 -7.61
N THR A 217 -1.60 -19.01 -8.21
CA THR A 217 -1.52 -18.36 -9.52
C THR A 217 -0.94 -16.94 -9.40
N PHE A 218 -1.35 -16.20 -8.37
CA PHE A 218 -0.89 -14.83 -8.11
C PHE A 218 -0.51 -14.66 -6.64
N GLY A 219 0.67 -14.09 -6.37
CA GLY A 219 1.17 -13.83 -5.04
C GLY A 219 1.65 -12.39 -4.88
N GLU A 220 1.40 -11.83 -3.71
CA GLU A 220 1.95 -10.54 -3.29
C GLU A 220 3.00 -10.74 -2.22
N PRO A 221 4.26 -10.32 -2.49
CA PRO A 221 5.38 -10.51 -1.57
C PRO A 221 5.49 -9.37 -0.56
N PHE A 222 5.80 -9.75 0.68
CA PHE A 222 6.00 -8.82 1.79
C PHE A 222 7.34 -9.05 2.49
N TRP A 223 7.91 -7.96 2.96
CA TRP A 223 9.08 -7.95 3.82
C TRP A 223 8.68 -7.60 5.26
N SER A 224 9.27 -8.30 6.21
CA SER A 224 9.15 -8.04 7.64
C SER A 224 10.52 -7.77 8.23
N ARG A 225 10.65 -6.69 8.98
CA ARG A 225 11.88 -6.36 9.72
C ARG A 225 12.24 -7.41 10.77
N ARG A 226 11.24 -8.10 11.32
CA ARG A 226 11.40 -9.12 12.37
C ARG A 226 10.97 -10.47 11.84
N PRO A 227 11.57 -11.56 12.35
CA PRO A 227 11.04 -12.89 12.09
C PRO A 227 9.56 -12.99 12.49
N LEU A 228 8.79 -13.70 11.68
CA LEU A 228 7.38 -13.95 11.96
C LEU A 228 7.27 -15.08 13.00
N ALA A 229 6.54 -14.82 14.10
CA ALA A 229 6.23 -15.84 15.07
C ALA A 229 4.96 -16.59 14.64
N LEU A 230 5.06 -17.89 14.51
CA LEU A 230 3.91 -18.76 14.22
C LEU A 230 3.49 -19.46 15.53
N ALA A 231 2.23 -19.30 15.91
CA ALA A 231 1.65 -20.03 17.03
C ALA A 231 1.48 -21.52 16.68
N ASP A 232 1.21 -21.82 15.42
CA ASP A 232 1.10 -23.18 14.88
C ASP A 232 1.86 -23.25 13.53
N PRO A 233 2.92 -24.08 13.43
CA PRO A 233 3.66 -24.23 12.17
C PRO A 233 2.82 -24.83 11.04
N MET A 234 1.71 -25.50 11.33
CA MET A 234 0.79 -25.98 10.30
C MET A 234 0.08 -24.86 9.54
N ALA A 235 0.05 -23.63 10.09
CA ALA A 235 -0.54 -22.48 9.44
C ALA A 235 0.20 -22.05 8.15
N ILE A 236 1.46 -22.49 7.95
CA ILE A 236 2.23 -22.23 6.72
C ILE A 236 1.93 -23.22 5.59
N LEU A 237 1.18 -24.27 5.84
CA LEU A 237 0.85 -25.24 4.80
C LEU A 237 -0.12 -24.61 3.77
N PRO A 238 0.01 -24.96 2.48
CA PRO A 238 -0.97 -24.55 1.47
C PRO A 238 -2.39 -24.94 1.90
N GLY A 239 -3.29 -23.94 1.97
CA GLY A 239 -4.66 -24.13 2.45
C GLY A 239 -4.86 -23.92 3.96
N GLY A 240 -3.81 -23.55 4.71
CA GLY A 240 -3.89 -23.23 6.13
C GLY A 240 -4.21 -24.44 7.03
N VAL A 241 -4.53 -24.14 8.29
CA VAL A 241 -5.09 -25.14 9.22
C VAL A 241 -6.53 -25.42 8.78
N ARG A 242 -6.83 -26.65 8.39
CA ARG A 242 -8.19 -27.11 8.07
C ARG A 242 -8.97 -27.40 9.34
#